data_5476b9fa36aa52ab3108ee6186bd3ea1
#
_entry.id   5476b9fa36aa52ab3108ee6186bd3ea1
#
_cell.length_a   1.000
_cell.length_b   1.000
_cell.length_c   1.000
_cell.angle_alpha   90.00
_cell.angle_beta   90.00
_cell.angle_gamma   90.00
#
_symmetry.space_group_name_H-M   'P 1'
#
loop_
_entity.id
_entity.type
_entity.pdbx_description
1 polymer ?
#
loop_
_entity_poly.entity_id
_entity_poly.type
_entity_poly.pdbx_seq_one_letter_code
_entity_poly.pdbx_strand_id
1 'polypeptide(L)'
;MIDFLIVGGGIAGINFAWQAEQHQYSYHLIDPFLFNSSTAVAAGLINPVTGRKFATQWNMETLIPLAEKHILNWKILPLQFFYRHPIIKIHKNESIVEEWIKIQSSTSISPYINVSPNLSKYARYLDFRYGAIGVSPGFRLNTAELITAFKNRVADKIITGNFDYNVLKINAGNFEYNNNSYKNIIFCEGVATQQNPWFNFIAFKPAKGECLIIEIPNYETNEIIIKGIILIPLGNNKFWVGATNTWNDLSNTPTEAGRAELENGLQQLLKLPYTLLAHKAAVRPSIRDRTPVVGQQPEIANMYVLNGLGTKGTSLAPYYAKQLFEHIINGSAINKEVAVNRF
;
A
#
# COMPACT_ATOMS: atom_id res chain seq x y z
N MET A 1 -29.49 -9.38 11.84
CA MET A 1 -28.37 -8.50 12.25
C MET A 1 -27.14 -8.94 11.49
N ILE A 2 -26.43 -8.01 10.85
CA ILE A 2 -25.25 -8.25 10.02
C ILE A 2 -23.99 -8.22 10.92
N ASP A 3 -22.99 -9.06 10.65
CA ASP A 3 -21.84 -9.18 11.53
C ASP A 3 -20.91 -7.94 11.47
N PHE A 4 -20.70 -7.39 10.25
CA PHE A 4 -19.77 -6.26 10.07
C PHE A 4 -20.33 -5.16 9.18
N LEU A 5 -20.10 -3.91 9.57
CA LEU A 5 -20.11 -2.74 8.71
C LEU A 5 -18.69 -2.29 8.48
N ILE A 6 -18.19 -2.36 7.25
CA ILE A 6 -16.84 -1.97 6.88
C ILE A 6 -16.90 -0.61 6.19
N VAL A 7 -16.20 0.39 6.72
CA VAL A 7 -16.18 1.75 6.20
C VAL A 7 -14.83 2.00 5.52
N GLY A 8 -14.83 2.11 4.19
CA GLY A 8 -13.66 2.27 3.34
C GLY A 8 -13.30 1.01 2.56
N GLY A 9 -13.37 1.07 1.23
CA GLY A 9 -13.05 0.00 0.26
C GLY A 9 -11.62 0.08 -0.29
N GLY A 10 -10.70 0.70 0.44
CA GLY A 10 -9.27 0.65 0.15
C GLY A 10 -8.63 -0.69 0.53
N ILE A 11 -7.29 -0.78 0.42
CA ILE A 11 -6.55 -2.02 0.67
C ILE A 11 -6.81 -2.61 2.06
N ALA A 12 -7.04 -1.79 3.08
CA ALA A 12 -7.36 -2.24 4.43
C ALA A 12 -8.74 -2.91 4.48
N GLY A 13 -9.79 -2.20 4.04
CA GLY A 13 -11.17 -2.69 4.11
C GLY A 13 -11.41 -3.91 3.22
N ILE A 14 -10.84 -3.94 2.01
CA ILE A 14 -10.92 -5.10 1.12
C ILE A 14 -10.30 -6.34 1.78
N ASN A 15 -9.14 -6.21 2.44
CA ASN A 15 -8.51 -7.32 3.11
C ASN A 15 -9.30 -7.79 4.34
N PHE A 16 -9.96 -6.87 5.07
CA PHE A 16 -10.83 -7.25 6.17
C PHE A 16 -12.12 -7.94 5.66
N ALA A 17 -12.75 -7.39 4.62
CA ALA A 17 -13.92 -8.00 3.98
C ALA A 17 -13.60 -9.41 3.46
N TRP A 18 -12.40 -9.61 2.93
CA TRP A 18 -11.94 -10.95 2.53
C TRP A 18 -11.85 -11.93 3.70
N GLN A 19 -11.37 -11.50 4.88
CA GLN A 19 -11.40 -12.33 6.08
C GLN A 19 -12.84 -12.72 6.44
N ALA A 20 -13.77 -11.76 6.42
CA ALA A 20 -15.18 -12.03 6.67
C ALA A 20 -15.76 -13.07 5.68
N GLU A 21 -15.45 -12.95 4.38
CA GLU A 21 -15.87 -13.93 3.35
C GLU A 21 -15.30 -15.34 3.59
N GLN A 22 -13.99 -15.42 3.88
CA GLN A 22 -13.33 -16.72 4.11
C GLN A 22 -13.95 -17.49 5.29
N HIS A 23 -14.48 -16.78 6.27
CA HIS A 23 -15.07 -17.33 7.48
C HIS A 23 -16.60 -17.25 7.49
N GLN A 24 -17.23 -16.94 6.34
CA GLN A 24 -18.69 -16.93 6.13
C GLN A 24 -19.46 -15.95 7.04
N TYR A 25 -18.83 -14.84 7.41
CA TYR A 25 -19.48 -13.74 8.13
C TYR A 25 -20.15 -12.78 7.16
N SER A 26 -21.32 -12.28 7.58
CA SER A 26 -22.07 -11.29 6.82
C SER A 26 -21.49 -9.90 6.99
N TYR A 27 -21.46 -9.12 5.90
CA TYR A 27 -20.99 -7.73 5.97
C TYR A 27 -21.60 -6.85 4.90
N HIS A 28 -21.61 -5.53 5.15
CA HIS A 28 -21.70 -4.50 4.14
C HIS A 28 -20.40 -3.68 4.12
N LEU A 29 -20.03 -3.19 2.93
CA LEU A 29 -18.87 -2.31 2.74
C LEU A 29 -19.33 -0.99 2.13
N ILE A 30 -18.99 0.12 2.77
CA ILE A 30 -19.31 1.48 2.30
C ILE A 30 -18.05 2.12 1.72
N ASP A 31 -18.09 2.56 0.47
CA ASP A 31 -17.00 3.31 -0.17
C ASP A 31 -17.51 4.03 -1.43
N PRO A 32 -17.06 5.25 -1.71
CA PRO A 32 -17.34 5.95 -2.97
C PRO A 32 -16.54 5.39 -4.15
N PHE A 33 -15.52 4.57 -3.93
CA PHE A 33 -14.60 3.98 -4.93
C PHE A 33 -13.96 5.01 -5.88
N LEU A 34 -13.39 6.04 -5.32
CA LEU A 34 -12.73 7.09 -6.08
C LEU A 34 -11.45 6.60 -6.77
N PHE A 35 -11.27 6.97 -8.04
CA PHE A 35 -10.10 6.62 -8.85
C PHE A 35 -8.77 7.22 -8.36
N ASN A 36 -8.84 8.23 -7.51
CA ASN A 36 -7.70 8.91 -6.90
C ASN A 36 -7.50 8.53 -5.43
N SER A 37 -8.09 7.44 -4.97
CA SER A 37 -7.77 6.89 -3.64
C SER A 37 -6.33 6.43 -3.58
N SER A 38 -5.73 6.43 -2.38
CA SER A 38 -4.33 6.01 -2.20
C SER A 38 -4.07 4.58 -2.70
N THR A 39 -5.04 3.68 -2.57
CA THR A 39 -4.94 2.32 -3.11
C THR A 39 -5.01 2.29 -4.63
N ALA A 40 -5.89 3.08 -5.26
CA ALA A 40 -6.06 3.10 -6.71
C ALA A 40 -4.84 3.68 -7.44
N VAL A 41 -4.11 4.62 -6.81
CA VAL A 41 -2.93 5.29 -7.39
C VAL A 41 -1.62 4.57 -7.04
N ALA A 42 -1.64 3.71 -6.01
CA ALA A 42 -0.44 3.03 -5.53
C ALA A 42 0.22 2.14 -6.58
N ALA A 43 1.54 2.07 -6.53
CA ALA A 43 2.33 1.12 -7.32
C ALA A 43 2.07 -0.35 -6.96
N GLY A 44 1.61 -0.60 -5.73
CA GLY A 44 1.43 -1.95 -5.19
C GLY A 44 2.74 -2.70 -4.92
N LEU A 45 3.85 -1.97 -4.76
CA LEU A 45 5.18 -2.52 -4.55
C LEU A 45 5.33 -3.18 -3.18
N ILE A 46 5.85 -4.42 -3.16
CA ILE A 46 6.45 -5.05 -1.99
C ILE A 46 7.96 -5.14 -2.23
N ASN A 47 8.72 -4.38 -1.45
CA ASN A 47 10.17 -4.33 -1.50
C ASN A 47 10.75 -4.67 -0.12
N PRO A 48 11.43 -5.81 0.05
CA PRO A 48 11.93 -6.22 1.36
C PRO A 48 13.10 -5.36 1.86
N VAL A 49 13.78 -4.61 0.99
CA VAL A 49 14.97 -3.81 1.38
C VAL A 49 14.77 -2.35 1.00
N THR A 50 14.73 -1.47 2.00
CA THR A 50 14.47 -0.04 1.79
C THR A 50 15.49 0.88 2.45
N GLY A 51 15.38 2.18 2.11
CA GLY A 51 16.21 3.24 2.68
C GLY A 51 17.65 3.25 2.19
N ARG A 52 18.42 4.21 2.70
CA ARG A 52 19.84 4.40 2.38
C ARG A 52 20.73 3.35 3.04
N LYS A 53 20.30 2.83 4.19
CA LYS A 53 21.03 1.82 4.97
C LYS A 53 20.76 0.38 4.49
N PHE A 54 20.06 0.20 3.39
CA PHE A 54 19.73 -1.11 2.80
C PHE A 54 19.11 -2.09 3.82
N ALA A 55 18.34 -1.56 4.76
CA ALA A 55 17.77 -2.34 5.83
C ALA A 55 16.61 -3.21 5.34
N THR A 56 16.56 -4.44 5.82
CA THR A 56 15.38 -5.30 5.69
C THR A 56 14.21 -4.66 6.41
N GLN A 57 13.05 -4.63 5.78
CA GLN A 57 11.85 -4.14 6.42
C GLN A 57 11.39 -5.11 7.52
N TRP A 58 10.69 -4.56 8.50
CA TRP A 58 10.15 -5.31 9.62
C TRP A 58 9.31 -6.51 9.15
N ASN A 59 9.59 -7.67 9.72
CA ASN A 59 8.83 -8.92 9.59
C ASN A 59 8.59 -9.41 8.14
N MET A 60 9.48 -9.09 7.20
CA MET A 60 9.30 -9.48 5.79
C MET A 60 9.28 -10.98 5.56
N GLU A 61 9.95 -11.75 6.43
CA GLU A 61 9.94 -13.21 6.39
C GLU A 61 8.53 -13.80 6.61
N THR A 62 7.70 -13.12 7.38
CA THR A 62 6.29 -13.48 7.58
C THR A 62 5.37 -12.79 6.57
N LEU A 63 5.60 -11.50 6.32
CA LEU A 63 4.71 -10.68 5.50
C LEU A 63 4.69 -11.09 4.03
N ILE A 64 5.85 -11.44 3.45
CA ILE A 64 5.94 -11.83 2.03
C ILE A 64 5.16 -13.13 1.77
N PRO A 65 5.44 -14.27 2.44
CA PRO A 65 4.70 -15.50 2.21
C PRO A 65 3.20 -15.37 2.52
N LEU A 66 2.85 -14.58 3.54
CA LEU A 66 1.46 -14.36 3.91
C LEU A 66 0.74 -13.55 2.84
N ALA A 67 1.32 -12.44 2.36
CA ALA A 67 0.73 -11.63 1.29
C ALA A 67 0.58 -12.44 -0.01
N GLU A 68 1.60 -13.21 -0.39
CA GLU A 68 1.55 -14.07 -1.57
C GLU A 68 0.45 -15.12 -1.45
N LYS A 69 0.43 -15.89 -0.36
CA LYS A 69 -0.60 -16.90 -0.09
C LYS A 69 -2.00 -16.30 -0.06
N HIS A 70 -2.15 -15.16 0.61
CA HIS A 70 -3.43 -14.48 0.76
C HIS A 70 -3.98 -14.04 -0.60
N ILE A 71 -3.16 -13.39 -1.43
CA ILE A 71 -3.57 -12.89 -2.75
C ILE A 71 -3.87 -14.05 -3.71
N LEU A 72 -3.06 -15.09 -3.71
CA LEU A 72 -3.28 -16.27 -4.55
C LEU A 72 -4.56 -17.03 -4.17
N ASN A 73 -4.95 -17.01 -2.90
CA ASN A 73 -6.18 -17.65 -2.43
C ASN A 73 -7.45 -16.86 -2.78
N TRP A 74 -7.33 -15.64 -3.21
CA TRP A 74 -8.48 -14.80 -3.51
C TRP A 74 -9.30 -15.28 -4.70
N LYS A 75 -9.00 -16.36 -5.39
CA LYS A 75 -9.76 -17.01 -6.50
C LYS A 75 -10.74 -16.12 -7.31
N ILE A 76 -10.65 -14.81 -7.10
CA ILE A 76 -11.52 -13.75 -7.59
C ILE A 76 -11.13 -13.36 -9.01
N LEU A 77 -9.87 -13.65 -9.34
CA LEU A 77 -9.20 -13.01 -10.44
C LEU A 77 -8.47 -14.04 -11.30
N PRO A 78 -8.45 -13.86 -12.61
CA PRO A 78 -7.42 -14.48 -13.39
C PRO A 78 -6.07 -14.13 -12.76
N LEU A 79 -5.17 -15.07 -12.63
CA LEU A 79 -3.92 -15.10 -11.84
C LEU A 79 -2.94 -13.91 -12.01
N GLN A 80 -3.35 -12.77 -12.54
CA GLN A 80 -2.49 -11.70 -13.07
C GLN A 80 -2.46 -10.41 -12.25
N PHE A 81 -2.82 -10.42 -10.98
CA PHE A 81 -2.71 -9.20 -10.16
C PHE A 81 -1.43 -9.11 -9.36
N PHE A 82 -0.81 -10.25 -9.09
CA PHE A 82 0.39 -10.34 -8.26
C PHE A 82 1.55 -10.84 -9.10
N TYR A 83 2.50 -9.95 -9.34
CA TYR A 83 3.65 -10.21 -10.18
C TYR A 83 4.91 -10.29 -9.35
N ARG A 84 5.75 -11.29 -9.61
CA ARG A 84 7.12 -11.32 -9.09
C ARG A 84 8.02 -10.48 -10.00
N HIS A 85 8.61 -9.46 -9.43
CA HIS A 85 9.53 -8.56 -10.11
C HIS A 85 10.82 -8.46 -9.30
N PRO A 86 11.94 -9.00 -9.74
CA PRO A 86 13.23 -8.66 -9.16
C PRO A 86 13.45 -7.15 -9.20
N ILE A 87 14.14 -6.62 -8.20
CA ILE A 87 14.39 -5.19 -8.08
C ILE A 87 15.87 -4.93 -8.36
N ILE A 88 16.17 -3.97 -9.21
CA ILE A 88 17.51 -3.41 -9.39
C ILE A 88 17.55 -2.04 -8.72
N LYS A 89 18.29 -1.94 -7.62
CA LYS A 89 18.46 -0.71 -6.88
C LYS A 89 19.80 -0.08 -7.24
N ILE A 90 19.75 0.92 -8.13
CA ILE A 90 20.90 1.66 -8.64
C ILE A 90 21.34 2.69 -7.59
N HIS A 91 22.63 2.78 -7.31
CA HIS A 91 23.19 3.81 -6.44
C HIS A 91 23.04 5.18 -7.10
N LYS A 92 22.41 6.12 -6.38
CA LYS A 92 22.09 7.44 -6.93
C LYS A 92 23.33 8.33 -7.08
N ASN A 93 24.27 8.21 -6.15
CA ASN A 93 25.48 9.03 -6.06
C ASN A 93 26.54 8.33 -5.19
N GLU A 94 27.71 8.94 -5.07
CA GLU A 94 28.85 8.45 -4.29
C GLU A 94 28.52 8.22 -2.82
N SER A 95 27.76 9.11 -2.18
CA SER A 95 27.36 8.95 -0.77
C SER A 95 26.55 7.65 -0.54
N ILE A 96 25.77 7.20 -1.51
CA ILE A 96 25.06 5.92 -1.41
C ILE A 96 26.02 4.74 -1.61
N VAL A 97 27.03 4.89 -2.45
CA VAL A 97 28.09 3.89 -2.62
C VAL A 97 28.89 3.72 -1.32
N GLU A 98 29.26 4.83 -0.67
CA GLU A 98 29.96 4.79 0.62
C GLU A 98 29.13 4.06 1.70
N GLU A 99 27.85 4.35 1.80
CA GLU A 99 26.93 3.63 2.70
C GLU A 99 26.84 2.14 2.34
N TRP A 100 26.81 1.81 1.07
CA TRP A 100 26.79 0.43 0.60
C TRP A 100 28.10 -0.30 0.98
N ILE A 101 29.27 0.31 0.76
CA ILE A 101 30.58 -0.27 1.10
C ILE A 101 30.65 -0.60 2.60
N LYS A 102 30.16 0.28 3.48
CA LYS A 102 30.10 0.03 4.93
C LYS A 102 29.26 -1.20 5.27
N ILE A 103 28.13 -1.37 4.59
CA ILE A 103 27.19 -2.45 4.86
C ILE A 103 27.66 -3.77 4.27
N GLN A 104 28.20 -3.77 3.04
CA GLN A 104 28.68 -5.01 2.41
C GLN A 104 29.85 -5.64 3.16
N SER A 105 30.59 -4.86 3.93
CA SER A 105 31.67 -5.33 4.80
C SER A 105 31.18 -5.89 6.13
N SER A 106 29.89 -5.71 6.45
CA SER A 106 29.28 -6.25 7.67
C SER A 106 28.80 -7.70 7.44
N THR A 107 28.77 -8.48 8.52
CA THR A 107 28.27 -9.86 8.50
C THR A 107 26.73 -9.96 8.42
N SER A 108 26.04 -8.82 8.39
CA SER A 108 24.58 -8.72 8.46
C SER A 108 23.94 -8.22 7.17
N ILE A 109 24.44 -8.63 6.01
CA ILE A 109 23.76 -8.32 4.74
C ILE A 109 22.41 -9.05 4.70
N SER A 110 21.37 -8.31 4.37
CA SER A 110 20.04 -8.87 4.20
C SER A 110 20.04 -10.05 3.23
N PRO A 111 19.38 -11.19 3.56
CA PRO A 111 19.30 -12.36 2.68
C PRO A 111 18.56 -12.05 1.36
N TYR A 112 17.89 -10.91 1.28
CA TYR A 112 17.20 -10.45 0.07
C TYR A 112 18.12 -9.72 -0.93
N ILE A 113 19.40 -9.50 -0.60
CA ILE A 113 20.32 -8.71 -1.42
C ILE A 113 21.23 -9.61 -2.27
N ASN A 114 21.22 -9.36 -3.59
CA ASN A 114 22.26 -9.82 -4.51
C ASN A 114 23.26 -8.67 -4.73
N VAL A 115 24.49 -8.86 -4.26
CA VAL A 115 25.55 -7.84 -4.30
C VAL A 115 26.13 -7.58 -5.70
N SER A 116 25.95 -8.51 -6.64
CA SER A 116 26.55 -8.45 -7.98
C SER A 116 25.54 -8.80 -9.07
N PRO A 117 24.48 -7.98 -9.26
CA PRO A 117 23.53 -8.23 -10.34
C PRO A 117 24.20 -8.01 -11.70
N ASN A 118 23.79 -8.80 -12.70
CA ASN A 118 24.24 -8.57 -14.08
C ASN A 118 23.56 -7.32 -14.64
N LEU A 119 24.34 -6.25 -14.82
CA LEU A 119 23.87 -4.95 -15.30
C LEU A 119 24.05 -4.75 -16.82
N SER A 120 24.76 -5.65 -17.51
CA SER A 120 25.10 -5.48 -18.94
C SER A 120 23.88 -5.25 -19.82
N LYS A 121 22.78 -5.96 -19.57
CA LYS A 121 21.52 -5.82 -20.31
C LYS A 121 20.85 -4.44 -20.19
N TYR A 122 21.22 -3.66 -19.18
CA TYR A 122 20.65 -2.31 -18.95
C TYR A 122 21.51 -1.19 -19.51
N ALA A 123 22.76 -1.47 -19.93
CA ALA A 123 23.74 -0.45 -20.30
C ALA A 123 23.25 0.51 -21.40
N ARG A 124 22.40 0.01 -22.31
CA ARG A 124 21.80 0.79 -23.40
C ARG A 124 20.64 1.67 -22.92
N TYR A 125 20.00 1.34 -21.82
CA TYR A 125 18.72 1.90 -21.41
C TYR A 125 18.80 2.78 -20.16
N LEU A 126 19.68 2.42 -19.22
CA LEU A 126 19.74 3.02 -17.90
C LEU A 126 21.13 3.58 -17.57
N ASP A 127 21.15 4.63 -16.74
CA ASP A 127 22.37 5.14 -16.13
C ASP A 127 22.58 4.51 -14.75
N PHE A 128 23.62 3.68 -14.64
CA PHE A 128 24.05 3.02 -13.40
C PHE A 128 25.56 3.23 -13.12
N ARG A 129 26.10 4.41 -13.44
CA ARG A 129 27.52 4.76 -13.29
C ARG A 129 28.11 4.50 -11.90
N TYR A 130 27.28 4.53 -10.88
CA TYR A 130 27.66 4.26 -9.50
C TYR A 130 27.39 2.80 -9.06
N GLY A 131 27.05 1.91 -9.98
CA GLY A 131 26.70 0.52 -9.67
C GLY A 131 25.28 0.34 -9.14
N ALA A 132 24.97 -0.89 -8.78
CA ALA A 132 23.68 -1.29 -8.28
C ALA A 132 23.75 -2.57 -7.47
N ILE A 133 22.69 -2.85 -6.72
CA ILE A 133 22.41 -4.15 -6.11
C ILE A 133 21.10 -4.73 -6.65
N GLY A 134 20.98 -6.04 -6.61
CA GLY A 134 19.72 -6.74 -6.79
C GLY A 134 18.99 -6.93 -5.48
N VAL A 135 17.66 -6.89 -5.50
CA VAL A 135 16.81 -7.26 -4.34
C VAL A 135 15.77 -8.27 -4.81
N SER A 136 15.67 -9.40 -4.11
CA SER A 136 14.75 -10.49 -4.45
C SER A 136 14.30 -11.24 -3.19
N PRO A 137 13.01 -11.68 -3.12
CA PRO A 137 11.97 -11.40 -4.09
C PRO A 137 11.40 -9.98 -3.94
N GLY A 138 11.10 -9.34 -5.06
CA GLY A 138 10.25 -8.16 -5.12
C GLY A 138 8.91 -8.53 -5.74
N PHE A 139 7.85 -7.78 -5.44
CA PHE A 139 6.52 -8.04 -5.97
C PHE A 139 5.78 -6.75 -6.29
N ARG A 140 4.84 -6.87 -7.20
CA ARG A 140 3.85 -5.84 -7.50
C ARG A 140 2.45 -6.43 -7.44
N LEU A 141 1.57 -5.79 -6.68
CA LEU A 141 0.13 -6.02 -6.73
C LEU A 141 -0.52 -4.93 -7.60
N ASN A 142 -1.30 -5.30 -8.59
CA ASN A 142 -2.11 -4.32 -9.33
C ASN A 142 -3.32 -3.90 -8.49
N THR A 143 -3.12 -2.90 -7.66
CA THR A 143 -4.11 -2.46 -6.68
C THR A 143 -5.36 -1.85 -7.30
N ALA A 144 -5.24 -1.19 -8.45
CA ALA A 144 -6.37 -0.60 -9.15
C ALA A 144 -7.32 -1.68 -9.71
N GLU A 145 -6.75 -2.71 -10.35
CA GLU A 145 -7.53 -3.86 -10.81
C GLU A 145 -8.11 -4.66 -9.64
N LEU A 146 -7.36 -4.82 -8.56
CA LEU A 146 -7.84 -5.49 -7.36
C LEU A 146 -9.12 -4.84 -6.81
N ILE A 147 -9.13 -3.50 -6.66
CA ILE A 147 -10.33 -2.77 -6.23
C ILE A 147 -11.50 -3.05 -7.17
N THR A 148 -11.28 -2.95 -8.47
CA THR A 148 -12.33 -3.13 -9.48
C THR A 148 -12.91 -4.54 -9.43
N ALA A 149 -12.06 -5.54 -9.38
CA ALA A 149 -12.49 -6.93 -9.35
C ALA A 149 -13.18 -7.30 -8.03
N PHE A 150 -12.67 -6.79 -6.90
CA PHE A 150 -13.32 -6.96 -5.62
C PHE A 150 -14.72 -6.33 -5.62
N LYS A 151 -14.83 -5.08 -6.07
CA LYS A 151 -16.11 -4.38 -6.20
C LYS A 151 -17.12 -5.18 -7.03
N ASN A 152 -16.72 -5.70 -8.18
CA ASN A 152 -17.60 -6.47 -9.05
C ASN A 152 -18.05 -7.78 -8.40
N ARG A 153 -17.15 -8.43 -7.66
CA ARG A 153 -17.46 -9.70 -6.99
C ARG A 153 -18.50 -9.57 -5.88
N VAL A 154 -18.42 -8.49 -5.10
CA VAL A 154 -19.23 -8.29 -3.89
C VAL A 154 -20.23 -7.15 -4.05
N ALA A 155 -20.69 -6.90 -5.28
CA ALA A 155 -21.53 -5.76 -5.61
C ALA A 155 -22.83 -5.70 -4.78
N ASP A 156 -23.37 -6.85 -4.43
CA ASP A 156 -24.56 -7.01 -3.57
C ASP A 156 -24.33 -6.61 -2.11
N LYS A 157 -23.09 -6.55 -1.66
CA LYS A 157 -22.68 -6.15 -0.29
C LYS A 157 -22.16 -4.72 -0.21
N ILE A 158 -22.11 -4.00 -1.34
CA ILE A 158 -21.56 -2.65 -1.39
C ILE A 158 -22.65 -1.60 -1.27
N ILE A 159 -22.43 -0.67 -0.37
CA ILE A 159 -23.14 0.60 -0.27
C ILE A 159 -22.24 1.67 -0.90
N THR A 160 -22.54 2.10 -2.13
CA THR A 160 -21.73 3.12 -2.81
C THR A 160 -22.03 4.50 -2.25
N GLY A 161 -21.01 5.17 -1.72
CA GLY A 161 -21.10 6.53 -1.18
C GLY A 161 -20.14 6.77 -0.04
N ASN A 162 -20.14 8.00 0.44
CA ASN A 162 -19.42 8.37 1.65
C ASN A 162 -20.20 7.93 2.89
N PHE A 163 -19.48 7.51 3.92
CA PHE A 163 -20.09 7.25 5.21
C PHE A 163 -20.49 8.56 5.91
N ASP A 164 -21.73 8.65 6.36
CA ASP A 164 -22.21 9.79 7.14
C ASP A 164 -22.22 9.45 8.62
N TYR A 165 -21.31 10.06 9.37
CA TYR A 165 -21.17 9.85 10.82
C TYR A 165 -22.42 10.24 11.61
N ASN A 166 -23.24 11.20 11.11
CA ASN A 166 -24.45 11.69 11.80
C ASN A 166 -25.61 10.69 11.70
N VAL A 167 -25.58 9.77 10.73
CA VAL A 167 -26.63 8.75 10.53
C VAL A 167 -26.38 7.53 11.41
N LEU A 168 -25.13 7.31 11.86
CA LEU A 168 -24.80 6.16 12.69
C LEU A 168 -25.45 6.31 14.09
N LYS A 169 -26.27 5.33 14.45
CA LYS A 169 -26.77 5.17 15.81
C LYS A 169 -25.95 4.11 16.54
N ILE A 170 -25.49 4.48 17.73
CA ILE A 170 -24.72 3.59 18.60
C ILE A 170 -25.66 3.13 19.73
N ASN A 171 -25.97 1.85 19.76
CA ASN A 171 -26.80 1.23 20.77
C ASN A 171 -25.93 0.38 21.72
N ALA A 172 -26.51 -0.10 22.82
CA ALA A 172 -25.80 -0.99 23.72
C ALA A 172 -25.47 -2.34 23.02
N GLY A 173 -24.25 -2.43 22.44
CA GLY A 173 -23.71 -3.65 21.82
C GLY A 173 -23.94 -3.82 20.32
N ASN A 174 -24.57 -2.86 19.63
CA ASN A 174 -24.73 -2.88 18.17
C ASN A 174 -24.81 -1.48 17.55
N PHE A 175 -24.79 -1.43 16.23
CA PHE A 175 -24.86 -0.20 15.44
C PHE A 175 -26.03 -0.26 14.46
N GLU A 176 -26.70 0.86 14.24
CA GLU A 176 -27.69 1.00 13.17
C GLU A 176 -27.21 2.02 12.14
N TYR A 177 -27.25 1.63 10.87
CA TYR A 177 -26.91 2.49 9.74
C TYR A 177 -27.81 2.15 8.55
N ASN A 178 -28.48 3.15 7.94
CA ASN A 178 -29.35 2.97 6.77
C ASN A 178 -30.36 1.80 6.94
N ASN A 179 -31.08 1.76 8.06
CA ASN A 179 -32.08 0.74 8.41
C ASN A 179 -31.54 -0.69 8.57
N ASN A 180 -30.23 -0.87 8.63
CA ASN A 180 -29.59 -2.14 8.95
C ASN A 180 -28.97 -2.12 10.33
N SER A 181 -28.99 -3.27 11.01
CA SER A 181 -28.31 -3.46 12.31
C SER A 181 -27.04 -4.28 12.12
N TYR A 182 -25.94 -3.83 12.75
CA TYR A 182 -24.61 -4.42 12.69
C TYR A 182 -24.06 -4.74 14.08
N LYS A 183 -23.38 -5.89 14.21
CA LYS A 183 -22.70 -6.24 15.47
C LYS A 183 -21.43 -5.44 15.67
N ASN A 184 -20.67 -5.23 14.60
CA ASN A 184 -19.36 -4.59 14.63
C ASN A 184 -19.26 -3.55 13.52
N ILE A 185 -18.49 -2.48 13.76
CA ILE A 185 -18.11 -1.51 12.74
C ILE A 185 -16.59 -1.39 12.64
N ILE A 186 -16.04 -1.40 11.41
CA ILE A 186 -14.61 -1.37 11.13
C ILE A 186 -14.28 -0.16 10.24
N PHE A 187 -13.57 0.81 10.78
CA PHE A 187 -13.15 2.00 10.04
C PHE A 187 -11.81 1.79 9.33
N CYS A 188 -11.85 1.80 7.99
CA CYS A 188 -10.71 1.60 7.07
C CYS A 188 -10.56 2.80 6.12
N GLU A 189 -10.82 4.00 6.57
CA GLU A 189 -11.12 5.20 5.78
C GLU A 189 -9.88 5.92 5.22
N GLY A 190 -8.67 5.39 5.45
CA GLY A 190 -7.45 6.08 5.03
C GLY A 190 -7.32 7.45 5.70
N VAL A 191 -7.09 8.51 4.92
CA VAL A 191 -6.92 9.88 5.47
C VAL A 191 -8.20 10.47 6.03
N ALA A 192 -9.37 10.00 5.61
CA ALA A 192 -10.65 10.49 6.11
C ALA A 192 -10.86 10.22 7.61
N THR A 193 -10.15 9.25 8.18
CA THR A 193 -10.17 8.99 9.63
C THR A 193 -9.78 10.21 10.48
N GLN A 194 -9.07 11.19 9.93
CA GLN A 194 -8.82 12.46 10.65
C GLN A 194 -10.11 13.24 10.97
N GLN A 195 -11.17 13.00 10.23
CA GLN A 195 -12.49 13.60 10.42
C GLN A 195 -13.45 12.69 11.19
N ASN A 196 -13.05 11.44 11.45
CA ASN A 196 -13.86 10.48 12.18
C ASN A 196 -13.95 10.88 13.66
N PRO A 197 -15.15 11.13 14.22
CA PRO A 197 -15.30 11.65 15.57
C PRO A 197 -14.81 10.69 16.66
N TRP A 198 -14.73 9.39 16.37
CA TRP A 198 -14.30 8.35 17.32
C TRP A 198 -12.82 8.00 17.24
N PHE A 199 -12.11 8.41 16.18
CA PHE A 199 -10.70 8.05 15.94
C PHE A 199 -9.83 9.25 15.57
N ASN A 200 -10.32 10.49 15.73
CA ASN A 200 -9.56 11.72 15.45
C ASN A 200 -8.38 11.96 16.39
N PHE A 201 -8.31 11.23 17.51
CA PHE A 201 -7.17 11.24 18.44
C PHE A 201 -5.91 10.56 17.86
N ILE A 202 -6.03 9.76 16.79
CA ILE A 202 -4.90 9.11 16.15
C ILE A 202 -4.01 10.16 15.47
N ALA A 203 -2.73 10.19 15.82
CA ALA A 203 -1.77 11.17 15.34
C ALA A 203 -1.36 10.92 13.87
N PHE A 204 -2.27 11.16 12.92
CA PHE A 204 -1.96 11.08 11.49
C PHE A 204 -0.93 12.12 11.06
N LYS A 205 -0.04 11.72 10.18
CA LYS A 205 0.87 12.58 9.41
C LYS A 205 0.79 12.18 7.94
N PRO A 206 -0.31 12.52 7.27
CA PRO A 206 -0.52 12.11 5.88
C PRO A 206 0.53 12.75 4.97
N ALA A 207 0.77 12.09 3.84
CA ALA A 207 1.73 12.58 2.85
C ALA A 207 1.18 12.34 1.43
N LYS A 208 1.10 13.39 0.64
CA LYS A 208 0.76 13.31 -0.78
C LYS A 208 1.89 12.65 -1.55
N GLY A 209 1.54 11.78 -2.46
CA GLY A 209 2.45 11.19 -3.44
C GLY A 209 1.90 11.32 -4.83
N GLU A 210 2.74 11.79 -5.74
CA GLU A 210 2.42 11.90 -7.15
C GLU A 210 3.19 10.85 -7.94
N CYS A 211 2.59 10.36 -9.02
CA CYS A 211 3.21 9.41 -9.93
C CYS A 211 2.84 9.71 -11.39
N LEU A 212 3.73 9.32 -12.29
CA LEU A 212 3.48 9.35 -13.73
C LEU A 212 3.19 7.94 -14.24
N ILE A 213 2.35 7.86 -15.26
CA ILE A 213 2.28 6.69 -16.14
C ILE A 213 2.92 7.11 -17.47
N ILE A 214 3.94 6.38 -17.86
CA ILE A 214 4.69 6.66 -19.09
C ILE A 214 4.73 5.43 -20.00
N GLU A 215 4.99 5.65 -21.26
CA GLU A 215 5.33 4.63 -22.25
C GLU A 215 6.75 4.84 -22.75
N ILE A 216 7.55 3.78 -22.74
CA ILE A 216 8.94 3.79 -23.24
C ILE A 216 8.99 2.84 -24.45
N PRO A 217 9.01 3.34 -25.69
CA PRO A 217 9.01 2.49 -26.87
C PRO A 217 10.19 1.53 -26.91
N ASN A 218 9.92 0.28 -27.27
CA ASN A 218 10.94 -0.77 -27.42
C ASN A 218 11.76 -1.06 -26.15
N TYR A 219 11.19 -0.79 -24.97
CA TYR A 219 11.79 -1.14 -23.69
C TYR A 219 10.83 -2.01 -22.87
N GLU A 220 11.13 -3.28 -22.80
CA GLU A 220 10.45 -4.24 -21.95
C GLU A 220 11.40 -4.77 -20.88
N THR A 221 10.94 -4.83 -19.67
CA THR A 221 11.66 -5.41 -18.54
C THR A 221 10.69 -6.04 -17.56
N ASN A 222 11.16 -7.07 -16.87
CA ASN A 222 10.44 -7.66 -15.75
C ASN A 222 10.97 -7.17 -14.41
N GLU A 223 11.99 -6.31 -14.40
CA GLU A 223 12.58 -5.79 -13.17
C GLU A 223 12.00 -4.41 -12.81
N ILE A 224 11.84 -4.20 -11.52
CA ILE A 224 11.58 -2.89 -10.96
C ILE A 224 12.91 -2.16 -10.79
N ILE A 225 13.02 -0.95 -11.30
CA ILE A 225 14.26 -0.16 -11.24
C ILE A 225 14.08 0.96 -10.21
N ILE A 226 15.05 1.12 -9.31
CA ILE A 226 15.04 2.15 -8.27
C ILE A 226 16.32 2.98 -8.35
N LYS A 227 16.20 4.30 -8.62
CA LYS A 227 17.28 5.29 -8.56
C LYS A 227 16.74 6.65 -8.16
N GLY A 228 16.54 6.86 -6.84
CA GLY A 228 15.84 8.07 -6.36
C GLY A 228 14.33 8.05 -6.61
N ILE A 229 13.93 7.73 -7.81
CA ILE A 229 12.56 7.36 -8.20
C ILE A 229 12.45 5.85 -8.38
N ILE A 230 11.22 5.37 -8.52
CA ILE A 230 10.92 3.96 -8.79
C ILE A 230 10.26 3.86 -10.16
N LEU A 231 10.79 3.00 -11.03
CA LEU A 231 10.22 2.67 -12.34
C LEU A 231 9.70 1.23 -12.27
N ILE A 232 8.39 1.04 -12.41
CA ILE A 232 7.71 -0.26 -12.27
C ILE A 232 7.06 -0.63 -13.59
N PRO A 233 7.37 -1.81 -14.18
CA PRO A 233 6.73 -2.26 -15.41
C PRO A 233 5.23 -2.56 -15.17
N LEU A 234 4.40 -2.08 -16.09
CA LEU A 234 2.95 -2.34 -16.12
C LEU A 234 2.56 -3.31 -17.25
N GLY A 235 3.52 -3.72 -18.07
CA GLY A 235 3.31 -4.43 -19.33
C GLY A 235 3.11 -3.48 -20.53
N ASN A 236 3.26 -4.00 -21.74
CA ASN A 236 3.04 -3.27 -23.00
C ASN A 236 3.82 -1.94 -23.05
N ASN A 237 5.10 -1.96 -22.74
CA ASN A 237 6.00 -0.79 -22.70
C ASN A 237 5.57 0.34 -21.76
N LYS A 238 4.56 0.10 -20.90
CA LYS A 238 4.06 1.10 -19.93
C LYS A 238 4.72 0.91 -18.58
N PHE A 239 4.93 2.04 -17.89
CA PHE A 239 5.59 2.07 -16.59
C PHE A 239 4.88 3.04 -15.64
N TRP A 240 4.80 2.65 -14.39
CA TRP A 240 4.51 3.54 -13.27
C TRP A 240 5.80 4.14 -12.74
N VAL A 241 5.84 5.45 -12.58
CA VAL A 241 7.02 6.20 -12.10
C VAL A 241 6.64 6.99 -10.87
N GLY A 242 7.39 6.84 -9.79
CA GLY A 242 7.08 7.57 -8.56
C GLY A 242 8.03 7.28 -7.40
N ALA A 243 7.71 7.84 -6.29
CA ALA A 243 6.69 8.82 -6.05
C ALA A 243 7.27 10.01 -5.33
N THR A 244 6.66 11.16 -5.53
CA THR A 244 6.96 12.32 -4.69
C THR A 244 6.50 12.10 -3.25
N ASN A 245 6.91 12.98 -2.35
CA ASN A 245 6.50 12.93 -0.97
C ASN A 245 6.36 14.35 -0.40
N THR A 246 5.12 14.85 -0.33
CA THR A 246 4.79 16.21 0.06
C THR A 246 3.82 16.21 1.24
N TRP A 247 4.05 17.10 2.21
CA TRP A 247 3.24 17.20 3.43
C TRP A 247 2.41 18.48 3.49
N ASN A 248 2.75 19.49 2.69
CA ASN A 248 2.12 20.82 2.71
C ASN A 248 0.88 20.92 1.82
N ASP A 249 0.70 19.93 0.92
CA ASP A 249 -0.48 19.80 0.07
C ASP A 249 -1.03 18.39 0.22
N LEU A 250 -2.25 18.29 0.71
CA LEU A 250 -2.96 17.03 0.92
C LEU A 250 -4.14 16.87 -0.06
N SER A 251 -4.12 17.60 -1.15
CA SER A 251 -5.07 17.40 -2.25
C SER A 251 -4.74 16.14 -3.06
N ASN A 252 -5.72 15.58 -3.72
CA ASN A 252 -5.52 14.50 -4.70
C ASN A 252 -5.27 15.06 -6.13
N THR A 253 -4.94 16.34 -6.27
CA THR A 253 -4.67 16.99 -7.55
C THR A 253 -3.18 16.96 -7.85
N PRO A 254 -2.74 16.44 -9.00
CA PRO A 254 -1.34 16.50 -9.42
C PRO A 254 -0.84 17.94 -9.57
N THR A 255 0.47 18.17 -9.36
CA THR A 255 1.09 19.49 -9.43
C THR A 255 2.24 19.55 -10.46
N GLU A 256 2.47 20.72 -11.05
CA GLU A 256 3.62 20.99 -11.93
C GLU A 256 4.96 20.67 -11.23
N ALA A 257 5.09 21.04 -9.95
CA ALA A 257 6.29 20.76 -9.15
C ALA A 257 6.52 19.25 -8.96
N GLY A 258 5.47 18.49 -8.67
CA GLY A 258 5.53 17.03 -8.55
C GLY A 258 5.89 16.36 -9.86
N ARG A 259 5.33 16.85 -10.98
CA ARG A 259 5.70 16.40 -12.31
C ARG A 259 7.19 16.66 -12.61
N ALA A 260 7.65 17.87 -12.39
CA ALA A 260 9.04 18.25 -12.64
C ALA A 260 10.03 17.42 -11.81
N GLU A 261 9.71 17.12 -10.52
CA GLU A 261 10.52 16.24 -9.67
C GLU A 261 10.67 14.85 -10.29
N LEU A 262 9.57 14.25 -10.76
CA LEU A 262 9.57 12.91 -11.35
C LEU A 262 10.27 12.87 -12.71
N GLU A 263 10.06 13.87 -13.56
CA GLU A 263 10.73 14.00 -14.87
C GLU A 263 12.24 14.20 -14.70
N ASN A 264 12.68 15.00 -13.73
CA ASN A 264 14.09 15.14 -13.38
C ASN A 264 14.69 13.79 -12.90
N GLY A 265 13.95 13.02 -12.15
CA GLY A 265 14.35 11.67 -11.75
C GLY A 265 14.50 10.73 -12.94
N LEU A 266 13.57 10.80 -13.89
CA LEU A 266 13.63 10.02 -15.14
C LEU A 266 14.84 10.40 -15.99
N GLN A 267 15.14 11.69 -16.17
CA GLN A 267 16.31 12.16 -16.91
C GLN A 267 17.65 11.64 -16.32
N GLN A 268 17.70 11.48 -15.00
CA GLN A 268 18.88 10.91 -14.33
C GLN A 268 18.97 9.38 -14.44
N LEU A 269 17.87 8.70 -14.79
CA LEU A 269 17.79 7.25 -14.85
C LEU A 269 17.80 6.72 -16.28
N LEU A 270 16.95 7.28 -17.16
CA LEU A 270 16.70 6.76 -18.51
C LEU A 270 17.60 7.42 -19.56
N LYS A 271 18.07 6.60 -20.49
CA LYS A 271 18.74 7.03 -21.73
C LYS A 271 17.80 7.00 -22.95
N LEU A 272 16.53 6.69 -22.73
CA LEU A 272 15.51 6.53 -23.77
C LEU A 272 14.47 7.65 -23.68
N PRO A 273 13.87 8.03 -24.81
CA PRO A 273 12.69 8.88 -24.82
C PRO A 273 11.49 8.13 -24.24
N TYR A 274 10.54 8.89 -23.71
CA TYR A 274 9.26 8.37 -23.23
C TYR A 274 8.11 9.32 -23.56
N THR A 275 6.90 8.79 -23.54
CA THR A 275 5.67 9.56 -23.66
C THR A 275 4.93 9.56 -22.33
N LEU A 276 4.51 10.74 -21.85
CA LEU A 276 3.67 10.85 -20.66
C LEU A 276 2.22 10.49 -21.02
N LEU A 277 1.67 9.48 -20.35
CA LEU A 277 0.29 9.03 -20.55
C LEU A 277 -0.66 9.58 -19.50
N ALA A 278 -0.21 9.67 -18.22
CA ALA A 278 -1.02 10.21 -17.14
C ALA A 278 -0.14 10.73 -15.99
N HIS A 279 -0.69 11.69 -15.24
CA HIS A 279 -0.14 12.19 -13.99
C HIS A 279 -1.22 12.04 -12.89
N LYS A 280 -0.90 11.37 -11.80
CA LYS A 280 -1.83 11.04 -10.73
C LYS A 280 -1.27 11.43 -9.37
N ALA A 281 -2.16 11.73 -8.43
CA ALA A 281 -1.82 12.05 -7.04
C ALA A 281 -2.79 11.37 -6.08
N ALA A 282 -2.29 11.00 -4.90
CA ALA A 282 -3.11 10.52 -3.80
C ALA A 282 -2.43 10.76 -2.47
N VAL A 283 -3.22 10.82 -1.39
CA VAL A 283 -2.71 11.05 -0.05
C VAL A 283 -2.61 9.75 0.73
N ARG A 284 -1.40 9.44 1.21
CA ARG A 284 -1.11 8.25 2.01
C ARG A 284 -1.56 8.47 3.45
N PRO A 285 -2.30 7.54 4.05
CA PRO A 285 -2.70 7.61 5.46
C PRO A 285 -1.53 7.20 6.38
N SER A 286 -0.48 8.01 6.41
CA SER A 286 0.67 7.75 7.28
C SER A 286 0.39 8.26 8.69
N ILE A 287 0.86 7.52 9.69
CA ILE A 287 0.84 7.91 11.10
C ILE A 287 2.22 8.48 11.48
N ARG A 288 2.27 9.30 12.51
CA ARG A 288 3.48 10.00 12.95
C ARG A 288 4.63 9.05 13.25
N ASP A 289 4.35 7.92 13.89
CA ASP A 289 5.31 6.87 14.22
C ASP A 289 5.59 5.89 13.06
N ARG A 290 4.91 6.05 11.91
CA ARG A 290 5.01 5.21 10.72
C ARG A 290 4.59 3.75 10.95
N THR A 291 3.80 3.50 11.98
CA THR A 291 3.30 2.18 12.38
C THR A 291 1.80 2.14 12.14
N PRO A 292 1.21 1.06 11.60
CA PRO A 292 -0.23 0.91 11.45
C PRO A 292 -0.99 1.09 12.76
N VAL A 293 -2.28 1.40 12.69
CA VAL A 293 -3.16 1.41 13.85
C VAL A 293 -4.26 0.38 13.68
N VAL A 294 -4.40 -0.48 14.68
CA VAL A 294 -5.33 -1.61 14.68
C VAL A 294 -5.95 -1.76 16.07
N GLY A 295 -7.25 -1.97 16.16
CA GLY A 295 -7.89 -2.30 17.42
C GLY A 295 -9.22 -1.65 17.65
N GLN A 296 -9.77 -1.90 18.85
CA GLN A 296 -11.05 -1.41 19.30
C GLN A 296 -10.93 0.01 19.84
N GLN A 297 -11.92 0.84 19.56
CA GLN A 297 -12.09 2.15 20.18
C GLN A 297 -12.18 1.97 21.71
N PRO A 298 -11.43 2.73 22.53
CA PRO A 298 -11.33 2.47 23.97
C PRO A 298 -12.64 2.55 24.76
N GLU A 299 -13.57 3.43 24.34
CA GLU A 299 -14.80 3.70 25.07
C GLU A 299 -16.04 3.05 24.43
N ILE A 300 -15.95 2.60 23.17
CA ILE A 300 -17.09 2.05 22.43
C ILE A 300 -16.78 0.61 22.01
N ALA A 301 -17.47 -0.32 22.64
CA ALA A 301 -17.36 -1.74 22.31
C ALA A 301 -17.79 -2.01 20.86
N ASN A 302 -17.15 -2.99 20.21
CA ASN A 302 -17.46 -3.44 18.86
C ASN A 302 -17.21 -2.39 17.74
N MET A 303 -16.53 -1.29 18.06
CA MET A 303 -16.08 -0.29 17.11
C MET A 303 -14.57 -0.39 16.93
N TYR A 304 -14.09 -0.58 15.69
CA TYR A 304 -12.68 -0.90 15.41
C TYR A 304 -12.10 0.01 14.33
N VAL A 305 -10.76 0.10 14.33
CA VAL A 305 -9.98 0.76 13.28
C VAL A 305 -8.93 -0.19 12.71
N LEU A 306 -8.74 -0.12 11.39
CA LEU A 306 -7.62 -0.72 10.65
C LEU A 306 -7.10 0.31 9.65
N ASN A 307 -6.02 1.00 10.00
CA ASN A 307 -5.54 2.12 9.21
C ASN A 307 -4.03 2.36 9.39
N GLY A 308 -3.52 3.48 8.85
CA GLY A 308 -2.14 3.88 9.03
C GLY A 308 -1.10 3.06 8.25
N LEU A 309 -1.52 2.33 7.22
CA LEU A 309 -0.65 1.42 6.44
C LEU A 309 0.42 2.17 5.61
N GLY A 310 0.29 3.49 5.47
CA GLY A 310 1.25 4.36 4.80
C GLY A 310 1.56 3.91 3.37
N THR A 311 2.85 3.70 3.08
CA THR A 311 3.34 3.25 1.75
C THR A 311 3.42 1.72 1.63
N LYS A 312 3.06 0.97 2.67
CA LYS A 312 3.27 -0.48 2.76
C LYS A 312 1.98 -1.28 2.83
N GLY A 313 0.86 -0.67 2.42
CA GLY A 313 -0.47 -1.30 2.50
C GLY A 313 -0.53 -2.69 1.87
N THR A 314 0.15 -2.90 0.76
CA THR A 314 0.17 -4.17 0.02
C THR A 314 0.70 -5.35 0.85
N SER A 315 1.74 -5.14 1.66
CA SER A 315 2.33 -6.17 2.52
C SER A 315 1.68 -6.24 3.90
N LEU A 316 1.22 -5.11 4.42
CA LEU A 316 0.72 -5.00 5.80
C LEU A 316 -0.77 -5.31 5.93
N ALA A 317 -1.60 -4.95 4.93
CA ALA A 317 -3.04 -5.12 5.03
C ALA A 317 -3.48 -6.58 5.22
N PRO A 318 -2.94 -7.58 4.49
CA PRO A 318 -3.30 -8.97 4.71
C PRO A 318 -3.04 -9.45 6.16
N TYR A 319 -1.89 -9.05 6.72
CA TYR A 319 -1.48 -9.44 8.05
C TYR A 319 -2.36 -8.81 9.13
N TYR A 320 -2.55 -7.49 9.08
CA TYR A 320 -3.30 -6.79 10.13
C TYR A 320 -4.81 -6.95 9.99
N ALA A 321 -5.34 -7.17 8.79
CA ALA A 321 -6.73 -7.52 8.60
C ALA A 321 -7.04 -8.88 9.24
N LYS A 322 -6.16 -9.86 9.05
CA LYS A 322 -6.28 -11.17 9.71
C LYS A 322 -6.20 -11.03 11.24
N GLN A 323 -5.21 -10.29 11.74
CA GLN A 323 -5.02 -10.09 13.17
C GLN A 323 -6.24 -9.41 13.84
N LEU A 324 -6.79 -8.36 13.20
CA LEU A 324 -8.00 -7.70 13.70
C LEU A 324 -9.20 -8.64 13.67
N PHE A 325 -9.38 -9.40 12.59
CA PHE A 325 -10.46 -10.37 12.47
C PHE A 325 -10.40 -11.42 13.57
N GLU A 326 -9.22 -12.02 13.80
CA GLU A 326 -9.01 -13.01 14.86
C GLU A 326 -9.20 -12.41 16.27
N HIS A 327 -8.85 -11.12 16.44
CA HIS A 327 -9.12 -10.41 17.68
C HIS A 327 -10.62 -10.30 17.94
N ILE A 328 -11.40 -9.89 16.94
CA ILE A 328 -12.86 -9.72 17.09
C ILE A 328 -13.57 -11.06 17.35
N ILE A 329 -13.16 -12.13 16.68
CA ILE A 329 -13.88 -13.39 16.74
C ILE A 329 -13.41 -14.29 17.91
N ASN A 330 -12.11 -14.28 18.21
CA ASN A 330 -11.49 -15.23 19.14
C ASN A 330 -10.86 -14.56 20.36
N GLY A 331 -10.88 -13.22 20.46
CA GLY A 331 -10.18 -12.49 21.51
C GLY A 331 -8.65 -12.52 21.39
N SER A 332 -8.10 -12.88 20.22
CA SER A 332 -6.66 -12.95 20.00
C SER A 332 -5.98 -11.60 20.26
N ALA A 333 -4.78 -11.60 20.81
CA ALA A 333 -4.08 -10.36 21.12
C ALA A 333 -3.64 -9.61 19.85
N ILE A 334 -3.82 -8.30 19.84
CA ILE A 334 -3.24 -7.40 18.84
C ILE A 334 -1.81 -7.06 19.26
N ASN A 335 -0.89 -6.99 18.29
CA ASN A 335 0.49 -6.57 18.53
C ASN A 335 0.52 -5.18 19.19
N LYS A 336 1.20 -5.06 20.31
CA LYS A 336 1.25 -3.80 21.11
C LYS A 336 1.74 -2.60 20.30
N GLU A 337 2.66 -2.83 19.36
CA GLU A 337 3.21 -1.77 18.49
C GLU A 337 2.18 -1.10 17.60
N VAL A 338 1.12 -1.82 17.20
CA VAL A 338 0.07 -1.32 16.32
C VAL A 338 -1.24 -1.05 17.03
N ALA A 339 -1.37 -1.43 18.29
CA ALA A 339 -2.60 -1.32 19.04
C ALA A 339 -3.07 0.14 19.15
N VAL A 340 -4.37 0.38 18.97
CA VAL A 340 -4.97 1.72 18.99
C VAL A 340 -4.78 2.44 20.32
N ASN A 341 -4.72 1.70 21.41
CA ASN A 341 -4.56 2.23 22.77
C ASN A 341 -3.16 2.79 23.09
N ARG A 342 -2.25 2.85 22.10
CA ARG A 342 -0.97 3.57 22.22
C ARG A 342 -1.08 5.09 22.02
N PHE A 343 -2.28 5.59 21.67
CA PHE A 343 -2.59 7.00 21.49
C PHE A 343 -3.37 7.59 22.66
#